data_b8dd9cd04cf922149996903e28ccf51b
#
_entry.id   b8dd9cd04cf922149996903e28ccf51b
#
_cell.length_a   1.000
_cell.length_b   1.000
_cell.length_c   1.000
_cell.angle_alpha   90.00
_cell.angle_beta   90.00
_cell.angle_gamma   90.00
#
_symmetry.space_group_name_H-M   'P 1'
#
loop_
_entity.id
_entity.type
_entity.pdbx_description
1 polymer ?
#
loop_
_entity_poly.entity_id
_entity_poly.type
_entity_poly.pdbx_seq_one_letter_code
_entity_poly.pdbx_strand_id
1 'polypeptide(L)'
;MGNMKNPDDTLEEGETEAQRQSKSARKREAAALQELGVQLAALPDQEIKDLGLPDGLFVALKALRRLPSHGAQVRQRQYIGKLMRQIDPEPVLAKLAERKQRHDSEIRRFQVIERWRDRLLEADEGTVAIGELLADHPQADRGLLGRLVDKARRERSEQRSPVAARELFAYLRQLLA
;
A
#
# COMPACT_ATOMS: atom_id res chain seq x y z
N MET A 1 6.92 55.54 -39.60
CA MET A 1 7.47 54.20 -39.23
C MET A 1 6.33 53.37 -38.71
N GLY A 2 5.76 52.53 -39.58
CA GLY A 2 4.60 51.68 -39.25
C GLY A 2 5.05 50.44 -38.54
N ASN A 3 4.41 50.16 -37.43
CA ASN A 3 4.59 48.91 -36.68
C ASN A 3 3.77 47.80 -37.36
N MET A 4 4.44 46.91 -38.10
CA MET A 4 3.80 45.73 -38.68
C MET A 4 3.40 44.77 -37.50
N LYS A 5 2.12 44.63 -37.24
CA LYS A 5 1.56 43.57 -36.41
C LYS A 5 1.75 42.25 -37.14
N ASN A 6 2.37 41.32 -36.43
CA ASN A 6 2.55 39.90 -36.89
C ASN A 6 1.17 39.24 -37.07
N PRO A 7 0.90 38.62 -38.22
CA PRO A 7 -0.42 38.00 -38.50
C PRO A 7 -0.67 36.66 -37.78
N ASP A 8 0.21 36.25 -36.86
CA ASP A 8 0.14 34.91 -36.23
C ASP A 8 -0.47 34.93 -34.80
N ASP A 9 -1.03 36.10 -34.38
CA ASP A 9 -1.57 36.29 -33.01
C ASP A 9 -3.12 36.22 -32.94
N THR A 10 -3.80 35.65 -33.92
CA THR A 10 -5.27 35.68 -34.03
C THR A 10 -5.97 34.33 -34.15
N LEU A 11 -5.46 33.25 -33.58
CA LEU A 11 -6.15 31.93 -33.63
C LEU A 11 -6.43 31.26 -32.27
N GLU A 12 -6.43 31.96 -31.15
CA GLU A 12 -6.84 31.38 -29.84
C GLU A 12 -8.12 31.97 -29.25
N GLU A 13 -8.85 32.82 -29.96
CA GLU A 13 -10.09 33.43 -29.48
C GLU A 13 -11.34 32.66 -29.95
N GLY A 14 -11.54 31.41 -29.51
CA GLY A 14 -12.71 30.63 -29.93
C GLY A 14 -13.09 29.45 -29.05
N GLU A 15 -12.30 29.11 -28.06
CA GLU A 15 -12.67 28.01 -27.16
C GLU A 15 -13.62 28.46 -26.07
N THR A 16 -14.82 27.86 -26.08
CA THR A 16 -15.82 28.11 -25.01
C THR A 16 -15.28 27.56 -23.67
N GLU A 17 -15.72 28.17 -22.56
CA GLU A 17 -15.40 27.72 -21.19
C GLU A 17 -15.65 26.21 -20.99
N ALA A 18 -16.76 25.71 -21.58
CA ALA A 18 -17.14 24.30 -21.59
C ALA A 18 -16.10 23.41 -22.32
N GLN A 19 -15.53 23.87 -23.42
CA GLN A 19 -14.48 23.15 -24.16
C GLN A 19 -13.15 23.10 -23.40
N ARG A 20 -12.76 24.19 -22.73
CA ARG A 20 -11.58 24.23 -21.85
C ARG A 20 -11.73 23.32 -20.65
N GLN A 21 -12.90 23.32 -20.00
CA GLN A 21 -13.20 22.39 -18.91
C GLN A 21 -13.16 20.93 -19.37
N SER A 22 -13.72 20.61 -20.54
CA SER A 22 -13.67 19.27 -21.14
C SER A 22 -12.24 18.83 -21.46
N LYS A 23 -11.37 19.70 -22.02
CA LYS A 23 -9.96 19.41 -22.29
C LYS A 23 -9.19 19.15 -21.00
N SER A 24 -9.40 19.98 -19.95
CA SER A 24 -8.72 19.79 -18.68
C SER A 24 -9.22 18.55 -17.92
N ALA A 25 -10.48 18.18 -18.05
CA ALA A 25 -11.01 16.93 -17.51
C ALA A 25 -10.36 15.70 -18.17
N ARG A 26 -10.31 15.67 -19.50
CA ARG A 26 -9.66 14.59 -20.27
C ARG A 26 -8.16 14.48 -19.94
N LYS A 27 -7.47 15.61 -19.74
CA LYS A 27 -6.06 15.61 -19.35
C LYS A 27 -5.88 15.02 -17.96
N ARG A 28 -6.74 15.35 -16.99
CA ARG A 28 -6.72 14.79 -15.63
C ARG A 28 -6.99 13.29 -15.64
N GLU A 29 -7.99 12.84 -16.39
CA GLU A 29 -8.31 11.42 -16.55
C GLU A 29 -7.15 10.65 -17.15
N ALA A 30 -6.54 11.14 -18.24
CA ALA A 30 -5.38 10.53 -18.85
C ALA A 30 -4.18 10.46 -17.89
N ALA A 31 -3.97 11.49 -17.07
CA ALA A 31 -2.92 11.48 -16.05
C ALA A 31 -3.21 10.47 -14.93
N ALA A 32 -4.47 10.36 -14.48
CA ALA A 32 -4.89 9.39 -13.49
C ALA A 32 -4.69 7.95 -13.96
N LEU A 33 -5.07 7.64 -15.20
CA LEU A 33 -4.83 6.33 -15.81
C LEU A 33 -3.34 6.00 -15.96
N GLN A 34 -2.52 6.99 -16.33
CA GLN A 34 -1.07 6.81 -16.38
C GLN A 34 -0.48 6.53 -14.99
N GLU A 35 -0.92 7.27 -13.98
CA GLU A 35 -0.48 7.08 -12.59
C GLU A 35 -0.92 5.71 -12.05
N LEU A 36 -2.15 5.29 -12.33
CA LEU A 36 -2.62 3.93 -12.03
C LEU A 36 -1.71 2.88 -12.66
N GLY A 37 -1.32 3.05 -13.93
CA GLY A 37 -0.38 2.17 -14.59
C GLY A 37 1.00 2.14 -13.90
N VAL A 38 1.49 3.26 -13.40
CA VAL A 38 2.76 3.31 -12.63
C VAL A 38 2.63 2.57 -11.30
N GLN A 39 1.50 2.70 -10.59
CA GLN A 39 1.22 1.95 -9.37
C GLN A 39 1.17 0.44 -9.63
N LEU A 40 0.54 0.02 -10.72
CA LEU A 40 0.52 -1.38 -11.15
C LEU A 40 1.93 -1.91 -11.43
N ALA A 41 2.80 -1.11 -12.04
CA ALA A 41 4.18 -1.51 -12.30
C ALA A 41 4.99 -1.75 -11.01
N ALA A 42 4.60 -1.20 -9.87
CA ALA A 42 5.25 -1.44 -8.57
C ALA A 42 4.85 -2.76 -7.91
N LEU A 43 3.77 -3.41 -8.37
CA LEU A 43 3.28 -4.66 -7.80
C LEU A 43 4.16 -5.86 -8.18
N PRO A 44 4.25 -6.91 -7.35
CA PRO A 44 4.85 -8.18 -7.72
C PRO A 44 4.22 -8.78 -8.99
N ASP A 45 5.02 -9.50 -9.79
CA ASP A 45 4.57 -10.08 -11.07
C ASP A 45 3.33 -10.96 -10.93
N GLN A 46 3.23 -11.73 -9.83
CA GLN A 46 2.07 -12.58 -9.58
C GLN A 46 0.80 -11.75 -9.35
N GLU A 47 0.89 -10.69 -8.57
CA GLU A 47 -0.25 -9.81 -8.32
C GLU A 47 -0.74 -9.12 -9.61
N ILE A 48 0.19 -8.70 -10.48
CA ILE A 48 -0.19 -8.12 -11.79
C ILE A 48 -0.91 -9.17 -12.66
N LYS A 49 -0.48 -10.43 -12.64
CA LYS A 49 -1.17 -11.53 -13.35
C LYS A 49 -2.58 -11.77 -12.81
N ASP A 50 -2.74 -11.74 -11.49
CA ASP A 50 -4.03 -11.97 -10.83
C ASP A 50 -5.06 -10.85 -11.16
N LEU A 51 -4.59 -9.69 -11.63
CA LEU A 51 -5.46 -8.63 -12.15
C LEU A 51 -6.12 -8.98 -13.47
N GLY A 52 -5.60 -9.97 -14.22
CA GLY A 52 -6.15 -10.38 -15.51
C GLY A 52 -5.99 -9.32 -16.60
N LEU A 53 -4.90 -8.54 -16.56
CA LEU A 53 -4.62 -7.49 -17.54
C LEU A 53 -4.23 -8.09 -18.91
N PRO A 54 -4.48 -7.36 -20.01
CA PRO A 54 -3.98 -7.77 -21.33
C PRO A 54 -2.46 -7.98 -21.33
N ASP A 55 -1.98 -9.01 -22.06
CA ASP A 55 -0.56 -9.38 -22.11
C ASP A 55 0.35 -8.20 -22.50
N GLY A 56 -0.06 -7.37 -23.44
CA GLY A 56 0.69 -6.19 -23.86
C GLY A 56 0.90 -5.19 -22.72
N LEU A 57 -0.10 -5.01 -21.86
CA LEU A 57 0.01 -4.15 -20.69
C LEU A 57 0.92 -4.80 -19.64
N PHE A 58 0.76 -6.08 -19.36
CA PHE A 58 1.63 -6.82 -18.43
C PHE A 58 3.12 -6.70 -18.81
N VAL A 59 3.44 -6.92 -20.10
CA VAL A 59 4.81 -6.78 -20.62
C VAL A 59 5.31 -5.34 -20.47
N ALA A 60 4.48 -4.35 -20.77
CA ALA A 60 4.83 -2.94 -20.65
C ALA A 60 5.12 -2.52 -19.19
N LEU A 61 4.34 -3.03 -18.24
CA LEU A 61 4.55 -2.79 -16.80
C LEU A 61 5.88 -3.39 -16.32
N LYS A 62 6.20 -4.62 -16.72
CA LYS A 62 7.49 -5.26 -16.40
C LYS A 62 8.67 -4.52 -17.03
N ALA A 63 8.53 -4.05 -18.27
CA ALA A 63 9.58 -3.30 -18.95
C ALA A 63 9.93 -2.01 -18.19
N LEU A 64 8.93 -1.29 -17.65
CA LEU A 64 9.17 -0.04 -16.91
C LEU A 64 10.17 -0.21 -15.76
N ARG A 65 10.09 -1.32 -15.01
CA ARG A 65 10.98 -1.62 -13.88
C ARG A 65 12.45 -1.84 -14.27
N ARG A 66 12.71 -2.19 -15.52
CA ARG A 66 14.04 -2.55 -16.03
C ARG A 66 14.75 -1.41 -16.75
N LEU A 67 14.04 -0.31 -17.01
CA LEU A 67 14.59 0.81 -17.76
C LEU A 67 15.54 1.66 -16.90
N PRO A 68 16.81 1.81 -17.28
CA PRO A 68 17.80 2.49 -16.47
C PRO A 68 17.75 4.02 -16.60
N SER A 69 17.28 4.57 -17.74
CA SER A 69 17.29 6.00 -17.98
C SER A 69 15.93 6.65 -17.75
N HIS A 70 15.96 7.87 -17.18
CA HIS A 70 14.77 8.67 -16.94
C HIS A 70 13.95 8.90 -18.23
N GLY A 71 14.61 9.26 -19.33
CA GLY A 71 13.92 9.50 -20.60
C GLY A 71 13.22 8.26 -21.17
N ALA A 72 13.82 7.06 -21.00
CA ALA A 72 13.17 5.82 -21.37
C ALA A 72 11.97 5.50 -20.46
N GLN A 73 12.10 5.74 -19.16
CA GLN A 73 11.00 5.58 -18.22
C GLN A 73 9.82 6.51 -18.53
N VAL A 74 10.08 7.78 -18.87
CA VAL A 74 9.02 8.73 -19.26
C VAL A 74 8.25 8.22 -20.47
N ARG A 75 8.94 7.79 -21.54
CA ARG A 75 8.31 7.22 -22.74
C ARG A 75 7.51 5.95 -22.42
N GLN A 76 8.05 5.08 -21.57
CA GLN A 76 7.37 3.86 -21.15
C GLN A 76 6.10 4.16 -20.34
N ARG A 77 6.12 5.13 -19.42
CA ARG A 77 4.92 5.58 -18.67
C ARG A 77 3.85 6.13 -19.61
N GLN A 78 4.24 6.90 -20.61
CA GLN A 78 3.29 7.39 -21.64
C GLN A 78 2.68 6.24 -22.43
N TYR A 79 3.48 5.22 -22.80
CA TYR A 79 2.99 4.02 -23.49
C TYR A 79 2.03 3.22 -22.60
N ILE A 80 2.36 3.01 -21.33
CA ILE A 80 1.46 2.40 -20.35
C ILE A 80 0.15 3.19 -20.26
N GLY A 81 0.22 4.51 -20.14
CA GLY A 81 -0.96 5.38 -20.12
C GLY A 81 -1.84 5.23 -21.38
N LYS A 82 -1.23 4.99 -22.56
CA LYS A 82 -1.98 4.68 -23.78
C LYS A 82 -2.72 3.34 -23.67
N LEU A 83 -2.05 2.30 -23.16
CA LEU A 83 -2.66 0.97 -22.95
C LEU A 83 -3.75 1.00 -21.90
N MET A 84 -3.56 1.73 -20.82
CA MET A 84 -4.56 1.88 -19.75
C MET A 84 -5.87 2.51 -20.22
N ARG A 85 -5.84 3.37 -21.26
CA ARG A 85 -7.07 3.93 -21.86
C ARG A 85 -7.88 2.91 -22.69
N GLN A 86 -7.32 1.73 -22.97
CA GLN A 86 -7.97 0.67 -23.75
C GLN A 86 -8.67 -0.38 -22.88
N ILE A 87 -8.52 -0.28 -21.56
CA ILE A 87 -9.14 -1.20 -20.61
C ILE A 87 -10.14 -0.44 -19.72
N ASP A 88 -11.08 -1.17 -19.16
CA ASP A 88 -11.90 -0.66 -18.06
C ASP A 88 -11.06 -0.61 -16.78
N PRO A 89 -10.85 0.57 -16.16
CA PRO A 89 -10.06 0.68 -14.94
C PRO A 89 -10.80 0.19 -13.69
N GLU A 90 -12.13 0.14 -13.67
CA GLU A 90 -12.94 -0.16 -12.49
C GLU A 90 -12.61 -1.52 -11.83
N PRO A 91 -12.50 -2.65 -12.59
CA PRO A 91 -12.13 -3.93 -12.00
C PRO A 91 -10.72 -3.91 -11.38
N VAL A 92 -9.80 -3.14 -11.97
CA VAL A 92 -8.42 -2.99 -11.49
C VAL A 92 -8.42 -2.20 -10.18
N LEU A 93 -9.15 -1.08 -10.14
CA LEU A 93 -9.30 -0.24 -8.95
C LEU A 93 -9.94 -1.01 -7.79
N ALA A 94 -10.99 -1.79 -8.07
CA ALA A 94 -11.65 -2.64 -7.07
C ALA A 94 -10.65 -3.64 -6.44
N LYS A 95 -9.89 -4.37 -7.24
CA LYS A 95 -8.88 -5.32 -6.75
C LYS A 95 -7.75 -4.62 -5.95
N LEU A 96 -7.31 -3.44 -6.39
CA LEU A 96 -6.33 -2.65 -5.64
C LEU A 96 -6.88 -2.17 -4.29
N ALA A 97 -8.15 -1.77 -4.24
CA ALA A 97 -8.83 -1.38 -3.00
C ALA A 97 -8.93 -2.56 -2.03
N GLU A 98 -9.33 -3.75 -2.49
CA GLU A 98 -9.36 -4.98 -1.69
C GLU A 98 -7.96 -5.35 -1.16
N ARG A 99 -6.95 -5.26 -2.01
CA ARG A 99 -5.55 -5.48 -1.61
C ARG A 99 -5.12 -4.52 -0.51
N LYS A 100 -5.41 -3.24 -0.68
CA LYS A 100 -5.10 -2.21 0.32
C LYS A 100 -5.81 -2.50 1.64
N GLN A 101 -7.10 -2.83 1.60
CA GLN A 101 -7.86 -3.17 2.81
C GLN A 101 -7.26 -4.37 3.56
N ARG A 102 -6.86 -5.44 2.84
CA ARG A 102 -6.18 -6.60 3.43
C ARG A 102 -4.87 -6.18 4.09
N HIS A 103 -4.03 -5.45 3.39
CA HIS A 103 -2.75 -4.97 3.91
C HIS A 103 -2.93 -4.08 5.14
N ASP A 104 -3.86 -3.12 5.10
CA ASP A 104 -4.16 -2.24 6.23
C ASP A 104 -4.72 -3.03 7.43
N SER A 105 -5.49 -4.09 7.19
CA SER A 105 -5.99 -4.96 8.27
C SER A 105 -4.87 -5.79 8.91
N GLU A 106 -3.92 -6.29 8.11
CA GLU A 106 -2.73 -7.00 8.60
C GLU A 106 -1.84 -6.09 9.46
N ILE A 107 -1.61 -4.84 9.00
CA ILE A 107 -0.85 -3.85 9.77
C ILE A 107 -1.55 -3.55 11.11
N ARG A 108 -2.87 -3.29 11.09
CA ARG A 108 -3.61 -3.04 12.34
C ARG A 108 -3.53 -4.22 13.30
N ARG A 109 -3.68 -5.46 12.78
CA ARG A 109 -3.55 -6.68 13.59
C ARG A 109 -2.15 -6.78 14.20
N PHE A 110 -1.11 -6.56 13.40
CA PHE A 110 0.27 -6.56 13.89
C PHE A 110 0.49 -5.53 15.01
N GLN A 111 0.00 -4.30 14.84
CA GLN A 111 0.08 -3.24 15.86
C GLN A 111 -0.68 -3.58 17.14
N VAL A 112 -1.80 -4.31 17.05
CA VAL A 112 -2.53 -4.79 18.23
C VAL A 112 -1.69 -5.81 18.99
N ILE A 113 -1.08 -6.77 18.28
CA ILE A 113 -0.22 -7.79 18.88
C ILE A 113 1.01 -7.15 19.56
N GLU A 114 1.64 -6.16 18.92
CA GLU A 114 2.78 -5.45 19.50
C GLU A 114 2.40 -4.69 20.76
N ARG A 115 1.25 -3.97 20.75
CA ARG A 115 0.75 -3.27 21.94
C ARG A 115 0.48 -4.22 23.11
N TRP A 116 -0.12 -5.38 22.83
CA TRP A 116 -0.34 -6.39 23.88
C TRP A 116 0.99 -6.93 24.41
N ARG A 117 1.92 -7.27 23.54
CA ARG A 117 3.27 -7.72 23.95
C ARG A 117 3.95 -6.70 24.85
N ASP A 118 3.94 -5.44 24.45
CA ASP A 118 4.64 -4.39 25.16
C ASP A 118 3.99 -4.15 26.55
N ARG A 119 2.68 -4.06 26.64
CA ARG A 119 1.94 -3.96 27.91
C ARG A 119 2.19 -5.16 28.84
N LEU A 120 2.19 -6.37 28.30
CA LEU A 120 2.49 -7.59 29.06
C LEU A 120 3.92 -7.62 29.61
N LEU A 121 4.86 -6.97 28.92
CA LEU A 121 6.26 -6.92 29.33
C LEU A 121 6.59 -5.74 30.27
N GLU A 122 5.70 -4.76 30.41
CA GLU A 122 5.88 -3.70 31.40
C GLU A 122 5.72 -4.22 32.83
N ALA A 123 6.59 -3.73 33.74
CA ALA A 123 6.66 -4.26 35.12
C ALA A 123 5.37 -3.98 35.91
N ASP A 124 4.85 -2.77 35.77
CA ASP A 124 3.72 -2.27 36.59
C ASP A 124 2.36 -2.68 36.01
N GLU A 125 2.22 -2.69 34.69
CA GLU A 125 0.95 -2.96 33.99
C GLU A 125 0.72 -4.44 33.65
N GLY A 126 1.77 -5.25 33.66
CA GLY A 126 1.70 -6.61 33.07
C GLY A 126 0.74 -7.56 33.79
N THR A 127 0.52 -7.43 35.10
CA THR A 127 -0.45 -8.27 35.81
C THR A 127 -1.88 -7.89 35.43
N VAL A 128 -2.14 -6.57 35.31
CA VAL A 128 -3.42 -6.03 34.84
C VAL A 128 -3.66 -6.44 33.40
N ALA A 129 -2.66 -6.29 32.54
CA ALA A 129 -2.73 -6.64 31.13
C ALA A 129 -3.00 -8.15 30.89
N ILE A 130 -2.44 -9.04 31.72
CA ILE A 130 -2.77 -10.47 31.70
C ILE A 130 -4.25 -10.68 32.03
N GLY A 131 -4.77 -10.00 33.05
CA GLY A 131 -6.17 -10.08 33.44
C GLY A 131 -7.12 -9.62 32.36
N GLU A 132 -6.84 -8.48 31.73
CA GLU A 132 -7.63 -7.92 30.62
C GLU A 132 -7.59 -8.85 29.40
N LEU A 133 -6.40 -9.33 29.01
CA LEU A 133 -6.28 -10.24 27.86
C LEU A 133 -7.07 -11.53 28.07
N LEU A 134 -7.08 -12.08 29.28
CA LEU A 134 -7.84 -13.29 29.61
C LEU A 134 -9.34 -13.04 29.68
N ALA A 135 -9.76 -11.83 30.03
CA ALA A 135 -11.17 -11.44 30.00
C ALA A 135 -11.70 -11.34 28.57
N ASP A 136 -10.90 -10.71 27.67
CA ASP A 136 -11.25 -10.56 26.26
C ASP A 136 -11.10 -11.88 25.48
N HIS A 137 -10.18 -12.76 25.91
CA HIS A 137 -9.87 -14.04 25.27
C HIS A 137 -9.86 -15.20 26.26
N PRO A 138 -11.05 -15.70 26.70
CA PRO A 138 -11.17 -16.77 27.71
C PRO A 138 -10.50 -18.09 27.33
N GLN A 139 -10.26 -18.31 26.02
CA GLN A 139 -9.56 -19.48 25.48
C GLN A 139 -8.04 -19.43 25.69
N ALA A 140 -7.49 -18.30 26.17
CA ALA A 140 -6.04 -18.17 26.37
C ALA A 140 -5.56 -19.02 27.56
N ASP A 141 -4.43 -19.71 27.38
CA ASP A 141 -3.78 -20.46 28.46
C ASP A 141 -3.05 -19.49 29.39
N ARG A 142 -3.67 -19.23 30.56
CA ARG A 142 -3.12 -18.35 31.61
C ARG A 142 -1.74 -18.80 32.07
N GLY A 143 -1.53 -20.13 32.20
CA GLY A 143 -0.27 -20.68 32.68
C GLY A 143 0.86 -20.49 31.68
N LEU A 144 0.59 -20.76 30.40
CA LEU A 144 1.56 -20.53 29.32
C LEU A 144 1.88 -19.03 29.19
N LEU A 145 0.85 -18.19 29.16
CA LEU A 145 1.02 -16.72 29.05
C LEU A 145 1.90 -16.19 30.19
N GLY A 146 1.62 -16.55 31.44
CA GLY A 146 2.43 -16.15 32.58
C GLY A 146 3.89 -16.57 32.47
N ARG A 147 4.14 -17.84 32.12
CA ARG A 147 5.52 -18.34 31.92
C ARG A 147 6.27 -17.59 30.82
N LEU A 148 5.60 -17.29 29.69
CA LEU A 148 6.22 -16.56 28.57
C LEU A 148 6.56 -15.13 28.98
N VAL A 149 5.65 -14.45 29.67
CA VAL A 149 5.87 -13.08 30.17
C VAL A 149 7.02 -13.04 31.17
N ASP A 150 7.03 -13.92 32.19
CA ASP A 150 8.08 -13.97 33.20
C ASP A 150 9.46 -14.25 32.59
N LYS A 151 9.52 -15.19 31.63
CA LYS A 151 10.76 -15.54 30.94
C LYS A 151 11.26 -14.38 30.07
N ALA A 152 10.36 -13.72 29.34
CA ALA A 152 10.71 -12.59 28.47
C ALA A 152 11.20 -11.38 29.30
N ARG A 153 10.59 -11.11 30.47
CA ARG A 153 11.05 -10.07 31.39
C ARG A 153 12.44 -10.35 31.95
N ARG A 154 12.73 -11.61 32.33
CA ARG A 154 14.08 -12.00 32.77
C ARG A 154 15.10 -11.85 31.64
N GLU A 155 14.80 -12.32 30.42
CA GLU A 155 15.67 -12.11 29.28
C GLU A 155 15.98 -10.63 29.04
N ARG A 156 14.97 -9.74 29.19
CA ARG A 156 15.15 -8.29 29.04
C ARG A 156 16.04 -7.71 30.15
N SER A 157 15.82 -8.09 31.42
CA SER A 157 16.62 -7.59 32.56
C SER A 157 18.07 -8.07 32.52
N GLU A 158 18.30 -9.28 32.02
CA GLU A 158 19.61 -9.89 31.88
C GLU A 158 20.30 -9.57 30.55
N GLN A 159 19.69 -8.73 29.70
CA GLN A 159 20.16 -8.37 28.36
C GLN A 159 20.45 -9.60 27.47
N ARG A 160 19.71 -10.67 27.66
CA ARG A 160 19.82 -11.89 26.84
C ARG A 160 19.06 -11.75 25.52
N SER A 161 19.29 -12.70 24.62
CA SER A 161 18.54 -12.79 23.36
C SER A 161 17.03 -12.93 23.63
N PRO A 162 16.17 -12.16 22.94
CA PRO A 162 14.72 -12.09 23.22
C PRO A 162 13.95 -13.29 22.64
N VAL A 163 14.27 -14.50 23.08
CA VAL A 163 13.63 -15.73 22.60
C VAL A 163 12.19 -15.83 23.11
N ALA A 164 11.98 -15.64 24.42
CA ALA A 164 10.65 -15.73 25.02
C ALA A 164 9.72 -14.58 24.55
N ALA A 165 10.27 -13.39 24.27
CA ALA A 165 9.51 -12.30 23.69
C ALA A 165 8.99 -12.64 22.27
N ARG A 166 9.79 -13.39 21.49
CA ARG A 166 9.33 -13.89 20.16
C ARG A 166 8.29 -15.00 20.31
N GLU A 167 8.45 -15.90 21.26
CA GLU A 167 7.48 -16.95 21.59
C GLU A 167 6.15 -16.32 22.05
N LEU A 168 6.22 -15.30 22.91
CA LEU A 168 5.03 -14.54 23.35
C LEU A 168 4.33 -13.86 22.16
N PHE A 169 5.09 -13.22 21.28
CA PHE A 169 4.53 -12.62 20.06
C PHE A 169 3.83 -13.66 19.18
N ALA A 170 4.45 -14.84 18.97
CA ALA A 170 3.85 -15.92 18.20
C ALA A 170 2.56 -16.45 18.83
N TYR A 171 2.53 -16.60 20.16
CA TYR A 171 1.34 -16.98 20.91
C TYR A 171 0.21 -15.94 20.77
N LEU A 172 0.52 -14.66 20.96
CA LEU A 172 -0.46 -13.58 20.78
C LEU A 172 -0.99 -13.52 19.35
N ARG A 173 -0.15 -13.77 18.35
CA ARG A 173 -0.57 -13.82 16.95
C ARG A 173 -1.58 -14.93 16.66
N GLN A 174 -1.46 -16.06 17.33
CA GLN A 174 -2.43 -17.17 17.21
C GLN A 174 -3.72 -16.87 17.98
N LEU A 175 -3.60 -16.27 19.16
CA LEU A 175 -4.73 -15.95 20.02
C LEU A 175 -5.64 -14.87 19.42
N LEU A 176 -5.02 -13.85 18.79
CA LEU A 176 -5.68 -12.66 18.22
C LEU A 176 -5.95 -12.81 16.71
N ALA A 177 -5.86 -14.03 16.17
CA ALA A 177 -6.04 -14.34 14.75
C ALA A 177 -7.49 -14.19 14.26
#